data_9db00f0ff5f21c9337a9900fb2ec8cc1
#
_entry.id   9db00f0ff5f21c9337a9900fb2ec8cc1
#
_cell.length_a   1.000
_cell.length_b   1.000
_cell.length_c   1.000
_cell.angle_alpha   90.00
_cell.angle_beta   90.00
_cell.angle_gamma   90.00
#
_symmetry.space_group_name_H-M   'P 1'
#
loop_
_entity.id
_entity.type
_entity.pdbx_description
1 polymer ?
#
loop_
_entity_poly.entity_id
_entity_poly.type
_entity_poly.pdbx_seq_one_letter_code
_entity_poly.pdbx_strand_id
1 'polypeptide(L)'
;MCSSDLDGKFKVFEVNLRQGRSNYYVTSAGQNIAKTVIYDRHGLLSGDCEICQTEVFWHTVPKPIVYKYADKETVKKLKSLVRSGKSFSSLWYGKDLKNPKRLFFVAVHNFRYYGKYRKNGDI
;
A
#
# COMPACT_ATOMS: atom_id res chain seq x y z
N MET A 1 -10.51 5.98 -11.62
CA MET A 1 -10.09 4.86 -12.48
C MET A 1 -10.46 5.18 -13.90
N CYS A 2 -9.57 4.87 -14.84
CA CYS A 2 -9.88 4.97 -16.26
C CYS A 2 -9.96 3.54 -16.79
N SER A 3 -10.94 3.24 -17.61
CA SER A 3 -10.98 1.98 -18.37
C SER A 3 -11.09 2.33 -19.84
N SER A 4 -10.51 1.48 -20.70
CA SER A 4 -10.73 1.58 -22.13
C SER A 4 -12.10 0.96 -22.44
N ASP A 5 -12.88 1.67 -23.25
CA ASP A 5 -14.13 1.17 -23.78
C ASP A 5 -13.89 0.47 -25.12
N LEU A 6 -14.91 -0.17 -25.67
CA LEU A 6 -14.84 -0.85 -26.98
C LEU A 6 -14.42 0.05 -28.13
N ASP A 7 -14.52 1.37 -27.96
CA ASP A 7 -14.08 2.39 -28.92
C ASP A 7 -12.60 2.79 -28.75
N GLY A 8 -11.84 2.11 -27.85
CA GLY A 8 -10.44 2.41 -27.54
C GLY A 8 -10.19 3.72 -26.79
N LYS A 9 -11.23 4.41 -26.34
CA LYS A 9 -11.11 5.66 -25.59
C LYS A 9 -11.11 5.39 -24.08
N PHE A 10 -10.29 6.14 -23.37
CA PHE A 10 -10.31 6.13 -21.90
C PHE A 10 -11.45 7.00 -21.37
N LYS A 11 -12.33 6.41 -20.58
CA LYS A 11 -13.42 7.12 -19.91
C LYS A 11 -13.20 7.12 -18.40
N VAL A 12 -13.47 8.28 -17.78
CA VAL A 12 -13.39 8.43 -16.33
C VAL A 12 -14.70 7.96 -15.72
N PHE A 13 -14.65 6.91 -14.88
CA PHE A 13 -15.82 6.41 -14.16
C PHE A 13 -16.09 7.17 -12.87
N GLU A 14 -15.03 7.59 -12.19
CA GLU A 14 -15.15 8.19 -10.88
C GLU A 14 -13.98 9.13 -10.62
N VAL A 15 -14.29 10.30 -10.07
CA VAL A 15 -13.31 11.25 -9.55
C VAL A 15 -13.41 11.26 -8.03
N ASN A 16 -12.41 10.72 -7.37
CA ASN A 16 -12.32 10.77 -5.92
C ASN A 16 -11.67 12.07 -5.47
N LEU A 17 -12.44 12.94 -4.82
CA LEU A 17 -11.95 14.20 -4.27
C LEU A 17 -11.11 14.03 -2.99
N ARG A 18 -10.95 12.81 -2.51
CA ARG A 18 -10.13 12.46 -1.35
C ARG A 18 -9.17 11.33 -1.67
N GLN A 19 -8.09 11.25 -0.92
CA GLN A 19 -7.17 10.12 -1.02
C GLN A 19 -7.86 8.80 -0.64
N GLY A 20 -7.67 7.78 -1.46
CA GLY A 20 -8.12 6.42 -1.16
C GLY A 20 -7.36 5.84 0.04
N ARG A 21 -7.99 4.88 0.73
CA ARG A 21 -7.38 4.21 1.91
C ARG A 21 -6.05 3.51 1.60
N SER A 22 -5.87 3.08 0.36
CA SER A 22 -4.69 2.34 -0.09
C SER A 22 -3.58 3.20 -0.67
N ASN A 23 -3.76 4.52 -0.79
CA ASN A 23 -2.78 5.41 -1.44
C ASN A 23 -1.44 5.52 -0.72
N TYR A 24 -1.31 4.97 0.50
CA TYR A 24 -0.05 4.96 1.22
C TYR A 24 1.07 4.20 0.49
N TYR A 25 0.76 3.25 -0.39
CA TYR A 25 1.77 2.58 -1.20
C TYR A 25 2.57 3.55 -2.09
N VAL A 26 1.92 4.59 -2.62
CA VAL A 26 2.57 5.62 -3.44
C VAL A 26 3.57 6.41 -2.58
N THR A 27 3.17 6.77 -1.34
CA THR A 27 4.06 7.43 -0.38
C THR A 27 5.23 6.53 0.00
N SER A 28 4.99 5.22 0.19
CA SER A 28 6.05 4.24 0.49
C SER A 28 7.05 4.09 -0.64
N ALA A 29 6.60 4.26 -1.87
CA ALA A 29 7.43 4.22 -3.07
C ALA A 29 8.24 5.52 -3.30
N GLY A 30 8.06 6.54 -2.44
CA GLY A 30 8.84 7.78 -2.48
C GLY A 30 8.04 9.03 -2.87
N GLN A 31 6.82 8.88 -3.39
CA GLN A 31 5.98 10.00 -3.81
C GLN A 31 4.92 10.35 -2.78
N ASN A 32 5.17 11.37 -1.98
CA ASN A 32 4.22 11.81 -0.96
C ASN A 32 3.10 12.66 -1.58
N ILE A 33 1.93 12.04 -1.80
CA ILE A 33 0.77 12.69 -2.44
C ILE A 33 0.37 13.99 -1.73
N ALA A 34 0.36 14.01 -0.40
CA ALA A 34 0.00 15.22 0.36
C ALA A 34 1.01 16.35 0.11
N LYS A 35 2.29 16.03 0.08
CA LYS A 35 3.36 16.99 -0.25
C LYS A 35 3.20 17.51 -1.68
N THR A 36 2.92 16.63 -2.62
CA THR A 36 2.69 16.99 -4.03
C THR A 36 1.53 17.97 -4.17
N VAL A 37 0.40 17.73 -3.50
CA VAL A 37 -0.75 18.64 -3.51
C VAL A 37 -0.40 20.01 -2.92
N ILE A 38 0.39 20.05 -1.83
CA ILE A 38 0.83 21.32 -1.24
C ILE A 38 1.75 22.07 -2.20
N TYR A 39 2.69 21.38 -2.83
CA TYR A 39 3.64 21.98 -3.77
C TYR A 39 2.93 22.51 -5.03
N ASP A 40 1.94 21.79 -5.53
CA ASP A 40 1.11 22.22 -6.64
C ASP A 40 0.39 23.54 -6.30
N ARG A 41 -0.26 23.61 -5.15
CA ARG A 41 -0.98 24.81 -4.67
C ARG A 41 -0.07 26.02 -4.48
N HIS A 42 1.19 25.81 -4.19
CA HIS A 42 2.20 26.88 -4.03
C HIS A 42 3.01 27.15 -5.31
N GLY A 43 2.68 26.51 -6.43
CA GLY A 43 3.43 26.66 -7.68
C GLY A 43 4.86 26.16 -7.63
N LEU A 44 5.15 25.23 -6.72
CA LEU A 44 6.48 24.66 -6.48
C LEU A 44 6.73 23.35 -7.23
N LEU A 45 5.75 22.84 -7.98
CA LEU A 45 5.95 21.69 -8.85
C LEU A 45 6.69 22.14 -10.11
N SER A 46 7.84 21.52 -10.39
CA SER A 46 8.42 21.50 -11.72
C SER A 46 7.53 20.67 -12.63
N GLY A 47 7.23 21.15 -13.85
CA GLY A 47 6.23 20.55 -14.74
C GLY A 47 6.48 19.15 -15.25
N ASP A 48 7.56 18.48 -14.83
CA ASP A 48 7.92 17.13 -15.25
C ASP A 48 7.23 16.06 -14.38
N CYS A 49 6.60 15.10 -15.07
CA CYS A 49 5.96 13.96 -14.41
C CYS A 49 7.03 12.91 -14.08
N GLU A 50 7.37 12.77 -12.81
CA GLU A 50 8.23 11.71 -12.33
C GLU A 50 7.47 10.40 -12.19
N ILE A 51 7.89 9.37 -12.94
CA ILE A 51 7.38 8.02 -12.78
C ILE A 51 8.16 7.33 -11.68
N CYS A 52 7.49 6.99 -10.58
CA CYS A 52 8.11 6.24 -9.50
C CYS A 52 8.37 4.79 -9.92
N GLN A 53 9.66 4.40 -9.99
CA GLN A 53 10.10 3.04 -10.32
C GLN A 53 10.55 2.24 -9.10
N THR A 54 10.34 2.77 -7.88
CA THR A 54 10.79 2.12 -6.66
C THR A 54 9.85 0.97 -6.30
N GLU A 55 10.38 -0.25 -6.32
CA GLU A 55 9.64 -1.42 -5.83
C GLU A 55 9.56 -1.41 -4.31
N VAL A 56 8.34 -1.61 -3.79
CA VAL A 56 8.07 -1.70 -2.35
C VAL A 56 7.10 -2.83 -2.06
N PHE A 57 7.25 -3.45 -0.90
CA PHE A 57 6.28 -4.38 -0.37
C PHE A 57 5.33 -3.65 0.58
N TRP A 58 4.23 -3.14 0.03
CA TRP A 58 3.17 -2.57 0.84
C TRP A 58 2.11 -3.64 1.17
N HIS A 59 1.73 -3.74 2.44
CA HIS A 59 0.78 -4.76 2.88
C HIS A 59 -0.11 -4.28 4.02
N THR A 60 -1.36 -4.77 4.04
CA THR A 60 -2.32 -4.63 5.16
C THR A 60 -2.49 -5.95 5.90
N VAL A 61 -2.23 -7.05 5.20
CA VAL A 61 -2.33 -8.42 5.71
C VAL A 61 -1.00 -8.81 6.37
N PRO A 62 -0.99 -9.58 7.46
CA PRO A 62 0.24 -10.10 8.07
C PRO A 62 1.13 -10.83 7.07
N LYS A 63 2.43 -10.55 7.09
CA LYS A 63 3.42 -11.14 6.17
C LYS A 63 3.37 -12.67 6.09
N PRO A 64 3.22 -13.44 7.20
CA PRO A 64 3.14 -14.89 7.12
C PRO A 64 1.97 -15.39 6.27
N ILE A 65 0.84 -14.69 6.29
CA ILE A 65 -0.32 -15.02 5.44
C ILE A 65 0.05 -14.79 3.97
N VAL A 66 0.66 -13.64 3.64
CA VAL A 66 1.10 -13.35 2.27
C VAL A 66 2.06 -14.43 1.78
N TYR A 67 3.03 -14.84 2.60
CA TYR A 67 4.00 -15.88 2.24
C TYR A 67 3.39 -17.26 2.05
N LYS A 68 2.27 -17.56 2.73
CA LYS A 68 1.57 -18.84 2.59
C LYS A 68 0.88 -18.97 1.22
N TYR A 69 0.31 -17.86 0.72
CA TYR A 69 -0.52 -17.87 -0.49
C TYR A 69 0.20 -17.39 -1.75
N ALA A 70 1.36 -16.77 -1.63
CA ALA A 70 2.16 -16.36 -2.77
C ALA A 70 3.05 -17.52 -3.27
N ASP A 71 3.38 -17.51 -4.56
CA ASP A 71 4.33 -18.44 -5.16
C ASP A 71 5.76 -18.26 -4.60
N LYS A 72 6.62 -19.28 -4.78
CA LYS A 72 7.97 -19.30 -4.21
C LYS A 72 8.86 -18.16 -4.70
N GLU A 73 8.71 -17.75 -5.95
CA GLU A 73 9.51 -16.69 -6.56
C GLU A 73 9.12 -15.32 -5.96
N THR A 74 7.82 -15.04 -5.92
CA THR A 74 7.26 -13.86 -5.28
C THR A 74 7.68 -13.79 -3.81
N VAL A 75 7.59 -14.88 -3.04
CA VAL A 75 8.03 -14.91 -1.64
C VAL A 75 9.51 -14.57 -1.49
N LYS A 76 10.37 -15.07 -2.39
CA LYS A 76 11.80 -14.73 -2.39
C LYS A 76 12.03 -13.24 -2.60
N LYS A 77 11.33 -12.65 -3.57
CA LYS A 77 11.36 -11.21 -3.86
C LYS A 77 10.86 -10.39 -2.67
N LEU A 78 9.72 -10.75 -2.07
CA LEU A 78 9.17 -10.07 -0.90
C LEU A 78 10.11 -10.12 0.31
N LYS A 79 10.75 -11.25 0.57
CA LYS A 79 11.76 -11.38 1.64
C LYS A 79 12.97 -10.49 1.41
N SER A 80 13.41 -10.34 0.15
CA SER A 80 14.48 -9.41 -0.23
C SER A 80 14.08 -7.96 0.08
N LEU A 81 12.87 -7.55 -0.29
CA LEU A 81 12.35 -6.20 0.01
C LEU A 81 12.23 -5.95 1.52
N VAL A 82 11.85 -6.97 2.30
CA VAL A 82 11.83 -6.87 3.78
C VAL A 82 13.24 -6.64 4.33
N ARG A 83 14.23 -7.39 3.85
CA ARG A 83 15.64 -7.25 4.29
C ARG A 83 16.22 -5.88 3.93
N SER A 84 15.85 -5.31 2.78
CA SER A 84 16.29 -3.99 2.33
C SER A 84 15.51 -2.82 2.96
N GLY A 85 14.61 -3.07 3.93
CA GLY A 85 13.82 -2.05 4.59
C GLY A 85 12.68 -1.47 3.74
N LYS A 86 12.41 -2.04 2.57
CA LYS A 86 11.37 -1.59 1.62
C LYS A 86 10.01 -2.27 1.86
N SER A 87 9.71 -2.60 3.11
CA SER A 87 8.44 -3.23 3.50
C SER A 87 7.65 -2.30 4.40
N PHE A 88 6.45 -1.95 3.97
CA PHE A 88 5.59 -0.97 4.64
C PHE A 88 4.22 -1.56 4.91
N SER A 89 3.67 -1.23 6.08
CA SER A 89 2.31 -1.61 6.45
C SER A 89 1.46 -0.37 6.68
N SER A 90 0.23 -0.39 6.20
CA SER A 90 -0.74 0.67 6.50
C SER A 90 -1.17 0.70 7.97
N LEU A 91 -0.93 -0.40 8.70
CA LEU A 91 -1.32 -0.54 10.11
C LEU A 91 -0.22 -0.09 11.08
N TRP A 92 1.04 -0.05 10.64
CA TRP A 92 2.20 0.26 11.45
C TRP A 92 2.87 1.55 11.01
N TYR A 93 2.93 2.51 11.92
CA TYR A 93 3.77 3.70 11.78
C TYR A 93 4.76 3.73 12.95
N GLY A 94 6.02 4.11 12.69
CA GLY A 94 7.08 4.00 13.71
C GLY A 94 6.77 4.67 15.05
N LYS A 95 5.99 5.75 15.05
CA LYS A 95 5.54 6.43 16.29
C LYS A 95 4.46 5.65 17.04
N ASP A 96 3.74 4.74 16.39
CA ASP A 96 2.67 3.95 17.01
C ASP A 96 3.21 2.92 18.03
N LEU A 97 4.49 2.56 17.94
CA LEU A 97 5.16 1.64 18.87
C LEU A 97 5.16 2.16 20.33
N LYS A 98 4.98 3.47 20.53
CA LYS A 98 4.89 4.09 21.85
C LYS A 98 3.47 4.11 22.42
N ASN A 99 2.46 3.69 21.65
CA ASN A 99 1.06 3.72 22.06
C ASN A 99 0.53 2.30 22.30
N PRO A 100 0.36 1.87 23.56
CA PRO A 100 -0.06 0.51 23.89
C PRO A 100 -1.47 0.18 23.39
N LYS A 101 -2.38 1.15 23.36
CA LYS A 101 -3.73 0.95 22.80
C LYS A 101 -3.68 0.65 21.31
N ARG A 102 -2.79 1.34 20.58
CA ARG A 102 -2.58 1.10 19.15
C ARG A 102 -1.96 -0.27 18.90
N LEU A 103 -0.97 -0.67 19.70
CA LEU A 103 -0.36 -1.99 19.63
C LEU A 103 -1.39 -3.10 19.82
N PHE A 104 -2.24 -2.98 20.83
CA PHE A 104 -3.32 -3.92 21.10
C PHE A 104 -4.29 -4.00 19.92
N PHE A 105 -4.74 -2.85 19.39
CA PHE A 105 -5.62 -2.81 18.23
C PHE A 105 -5.01 -3.53 17.02
N VAL A 106 -3.75 -3.27 16.70
CA VAL A 106 -3.05 -3.91 15.56
C VAL A 106 -2.88 -5.40 15.80
N ALA A 107 -2.59 -5.84 17.01
CA ALA A 107 -2.50 -7.26 17.37
C ALA A 107 -3.85 -7.98 17.14
N VAL A 108 -4.95 -7.42 17.66
CA VAL A 108 -6.31 -7.96 17.47
C VAL A 108 -6.68 -7.99 15.98
N HIS A 109 -6.37 -6.92 15.24
CA HIS A 109 -6.64 -6.84 13.81
C HIS A 109 -5.88 -7.93 13.04
N ASN A 110 -4.60 -8.12 13.33
CA ASN A 110 -3.80 -9.18 12.72
C ASN A 110 -4.36 -10.57 13.04
N PHE A 111 -4.77 -10.80 14.28
CA PHE A 111 -5.36 -12.07 14.69
C PHE A 111 -6.66 -12.39 13.93
N ARG A 112 -7.51 -11.38 13.72
CA ARG A 112 -8.73 -11.53 12.92
C ARG A 112 -8.44 -11.90 11.46
N TYR A 113 -7.34 -11.46 10.88
CA TYR A 113 -6.92 -11.89 9.55
C TYR A 113 -6.61 -13.38 9.49
N TYR A 114 -5.89 -13.92 10.47
CA TYR A 114 -5.63 -15.36 10.54
C TYR A 114 -6.94 -16.17 10.57
N GLY A 115 -7.94 -15.71 11.35
CA GLY A 115 -9.26 -16.34 11.38
C GLY A 115 -9.99 -16.30 10.04
N LYS A 116 -9.95 -15.15 9.35
CA LYS A 116 -10.58 -14.99 8.03
C LYS A 116 -9.92 -15.88 6.96
N TYR A 117 -8.61 -15.90 6.90
CA TYR A 117 -7.88 -16.70 5.92
C TYR A 117 -7.95 -18.19 6.19
N ARG A 118 -8.09 -18.60 7.46
CA ARG A 118 -8.34 -20.00 7.80
C ARG A 118 -9.71 -20.51 7.36
N LYS A 119 -10.72 -19.62 7.39
CA LYS A 119 -12.09 -19.99 6.96
C LYS A 119 -12.29 -19.96 5.45
N ASN A 120 -11.58 -19.07 4.75
CA ASN A 120 -11.84 -18.77 3.34
C ASN A 120 -10.62 -19.11 2.45
N GLY A 121 -9.56 -19.64 3.01
CA GLY A 121 -8.28 -19.83 2.31
C GLY A 121 -8.08 -21.21 1.68
N ASP A 122 -9.11 -22.04 1.68
CA ASP A 122 -9.11 -23.35 1.02
C ASP A 122 -9.85 -23.29 -0.34
N ILE A 123 -9.77 -22.14 -1.04
CA ILE A 123 -10.23 -22.00 -2.43
C ILE A 123 -9.04 -22.22 -3.37
#